data_8bdb25e99894971b505b692101405539
#
_entry.id   8bdb25e99894971b505b692101405539
#
_cell.length_a   1.000
_cell.length_b   1.000
_cell.length_c   1.000
_cell.angle_alpha   90.00
_cell.angle_beta   90.00
_cell.angle_gamma   90.00
#
_symmetry.space_group_name_H-M   'P 1'
#
loop_
_entity.id
_entity.type
_entity.pdbx_description
1 polymer ?
#
loop_
_entity_poly.entity_id
_entity_poly.type
_entity_poly.pdbx_seq_one_letter_code
_entity_poly.pdbx_strand_id
1 'polypeptide(L)'
;MRLRLATYNIHKGVTALRGRPRLHELRLALHRLDADIVFLQEVQERNERLARRSGPTRSSPLDVLSSSGYAHRAYGVNAIYPHGHHGNAILSRLPIEHHANHDVSDHMLENRGVLHAVVRAAPGAPPLHLLCTHFGLARRSRERQAGWVAGFLEREIPAGAPVILAGDFNDWQHAVDRRLRRVSGLREVFDEVERQDWFERFLAWRRPRGLARTFPSIAPWLSLDRIYLRGLRTHGARVLGGAAWARCSDHSPLVADVELG
;
A
#
# COMPACT_ATOMS: atom_id res chain seq x y z
N MET A 1 15.92 -0.91 14.24
CA MET A 1 14.52 -1.03 14.75
C MET A 1 13.71 -1.91 13.81
N ARG A 2 12.97 -2.89 14.34
CA ARG A 2 12.09 -3.75 13.51
C ARG A 2 10.71 -3.14 13.38
N LEU A 3 10.16 -3.22 12.15
CA LEU A 3 8.83 -2.74 11.79
C LEU A 3 8.10 -3.80 10.98
N ARG A 4 6.81 -3.94 11.22
CA ARG A 4 5.92 -4.68 10.34
C ARG A 4 5.13 -3.71 9.47
N LEU A 5 5.21 -3.92 8.17
CA LEU A 5 4.55 -3.13 7.14
C LEU A 5 3.41 -3.93 6.52
N ALA A 6 2.36 -3.26 6.09
CA ALA A 6 1.34 -3.88 5.25
C ALA A 6 0.90 -2.95 4.14
N THR A 7 0.57 -3.50 2.96
CA THR A 7 -0.18 -2.78 1.92
C THR A 7 -1.45 -3.54 1.58
N TYR A 8 -2.56 -2.81 1.39
CA TYR A 8 -3.85 -3.40 1.15
C TYR A 8 -4.77 -2.47 0.36
N ASN A 9 -5.12 -2.85 -0.85
CA ASN A 9 -6.22 -2.21 -1.59
C ASN A 9 -7.54 -2.72 -1.00
N ILE A 10 -8.34 -1.82 -0.42
CA ILE A 10 -9.56 -2.17 0.32
C ILE A 10 -10.85 -2.05 -0.51
N HIS A 11 -10.73 -1.86 -1.82
CA HIS A 11 -11.87 -1.81 -2.75
C HIS A 11 -13.02 -0.91 -2.23
N LYS A 12 -12.70 0.34 -1.87
CA LYS A 12 -13.64 1.35 -1.34
C LYS A 12 -14.38 0.94 -0.05
N GLY A 13 -13.94 -0.12 0.62
CA GLY A 13 -14.61 -0.64 1.81
C GLY A 13 -15.96 -1.26 1.55
N VAL A 14 -16.22 -1.74 0.32
CA VAL A 14 -17.49 -2.36 -0.08
C VAL A 14 -17.24 -3.73 -0.75
N THR A 15 -18.27 -4.59 -0.74
CA THR A 15 -18.21 -5.86 -1.45
C THR A 15 -18.17 -5.65 -2.97
N ALA A 16 -17.30 -6.38 -3.69
CA ALA A 16 -17.15 -6.30 -5.14
C ALA A 16 -18.47 -6.51 -5.92
N LEU A 17 -19.31 -7.48 -5.49
CA LEU A 17 -20.53 -7.83 -6.22
C LEU A 17 -21.78 -7.01 -5.83
N ARG A 18 -21.88 -6.53 -4.61
CA ARG A 18 -23.14 -5.93 -4.08
C ARG A 18 -22.97 -4.52 -3.49
N GLY A 19 -21.77 -3.96 -3.49
CA GLY A 19 -21.47 -2.64 -2.92
C GLY A 19 -21.90 -2.48 -1.44
N ARG A 20 -21.95 -3.59 -0.68
CA ARG A 20 -22.32 -3.54 0.73
C ARG A 20 -21.12 -3.07 1.57
N PRO A 21 -21.33 -2.15 2.53
CA PRO A 21 -20.26 -1.68 3.41
C PRO A 21 -19.63 -2.83 4.20
N ARG A 22 -18.29 -2.80 4.30
CA ARG A 22 -17.47 -3.78 5.03
C ARG A 22 -16.51 -3.12 6.00
N LEU A 23 -16.83 -1.90 6.42
CA LEU A 23 -15.90 -1.07 7.20
C LEU A 23 -15.54 -1.72 8.55
N HIS A 24 -16.50 -2.39 9.19
CA HIS A 24 -16.25 -3.08 10.45
C HIS A 24 -15.34 -4.32 10.26
N GLU A 25 -15.62 -5.12 9.25
CA GLU A 25 -14.80 -6.28 8.91
C GLU A 25 -13.39 -5.86 8.52
N LEU A 26 -13.24 -4.75 7.76
CA LEU A 26 -11.94 -4.18 7.42
C LEU A 26 -11.18 -3.70 8.65
N ARG A 27 -11.86 -3.03 9.60
CA ARG A 27 -11.24 -2.63 10.87
C ARG A 27 -10.67 -3.84 11.62
N LEU A 28 -11.43 -4.93 11.72
CA LEU A 28 -10.95 -6.18 12.33
C LEU A 28 -9.81 -6.82 11.52
N ALA A 29 -9.87 -6.76 10.20
CA ALA A 29 -8.81 -7.22 9.32
C ALA A 29 -7.51 -6.42 9.54
N LEU A 30 -7.59 -5.08 9.59
CA LEU A 30 -6.44 -4.22 9.88
C LEU A 30 -5.82 -4.50 11.26
N HIS A 31 -6.65 -4.73 12.27
CA HIS A 31 -6.17 -5.13 13.60
C HIS A 31 -5.38 -6.44 13.55
N ARG A 32 -5.83 -7.42 12.75
CA ARG A 32 -5.16 -8.72 12.57
C ARG A 32 -3.86 -8.64 11.77
N LEU A 33 -3.62 -7.60 10.98
CA LEU A 33 -2.34 -7.39 10.30
C LEU A 33 -1.21 -7.21 11.32
N ASP A 34 -1.55 -6.62 12.47
CA ASP A 34 -0.61 -6.25 13.52
C ASP A 34 0.62 -5.53 12.96
N ALA A 35 0.38 -4.63 12.00
CA ALA A 35 1.43 -3.87 11.34
C ALA A 35 1.66 -2.53 12.06
N ASP A 36 2.90 -2.02 12.02
CA ASP A 36 3.24 -0.71 12.55
C ASP A 36 2.84 0.41 11.60
N ILE A 37 2.90 0.11 10.29
CA ILE A 37 2.52 1.03 9.21
C ILE A 37 1.70 0.26 8.17
N VAL A 38 0.55 0.82 7.78
CA VAL A 38 -0.34 0.26 6.76
C VAL A 38 -0.56 1.28 5.64
N PHE A 39 -0.34 0.85 4.41
CA PHE A 39 -0.59 1.60 3.18
C PHE A 39 -1.91 1.09 2.58
N LEU A 40 -2.91 1.96 2.53
CA LEU A 40 -4.23 1.63 2.04
C LEU A 40 -4.52 2.32 0.72
N GLN A 41 -5.11 1.60 -0.22
CA GLN A 41 -5.59 2.13 -1.49
C GLN A 41 -7.10 2.03 -1.56
N GLU A 42 -7.70 2.89 -2.39
CA GLU A 42 -9.15 3.01 -2.54
C GLU A 42 -9.90 3.29 -1.22
N VAL A 43 -9.30 4.06 -0.33
CA VAL A 43 -9.99 4.48 0.90
C VAL A 43 -11.06 5.50 0.56
N GLN A 44 -12.32 5.15 0.78
CA GLN A 44 -13.46 6.03 0.57
C GLN A 44 -13.75 6.82 1.86
N GLU A 45 -13.22 8.05 1.96
CA GLU A 45 -13.36 8.87 3.16
C GLU A 45 -14.72 9.57 3.23
N ARG A 46 -15.30 9.91 2.08
CA ARG A 46 -16.64 10.49 2.00
C ARG A 46 -17.48 9.77 0.95
N ASN A 47 -18.67 9.31 1.36
CA ASN A 47 -19.68 8.79 0.46
C ASN A 47 -21.09 9.04 1.04
N GLU A 48 -21.73 10.08 0.56
CA GLU A 48 -23.06 10.50 1.05
C GLU A 48 -24.15 9.46 0.79
N ARG A 49 -24.05 8.70 -0.31
CA ARG A 49 -25.00 7.62 -0.60
C ARG A 49 -24.88 6.48 0.42
N LEU A 50 -23.66 6.17 0.81
CA LEU A 50 -23.39 5.13 1.81
C LEU A 50 -23.80 5.59 3.20
N ALA A 51 -23.50 6.83 3.57
CA ALA A 51 -23.90 7.45 4.83
C ALA A 51 -25.43 7.44 5.01
N ARG A 52 -26.20 7.75 3.96
CA ARG A 52 -27.68 7.69 4.01
C ARG A 52 -28.23 6.28 4.25
N ARG A 53 -27.49 5.22 3.82
CA ARG A 53 -27.91 3.82 4.01
C ARG A 53 -27.51 3.25 5.37
N SER A 54 -26.42 3.76 5.95
CA SER A 54 -25.85 3.25 7.21
C SER A 54 -26.36 4.00 8.45
N GLY A 55 -27.16 5.07 8.27
CA GLY A 55 -27.58 5.96 9.34
C GLY A 55 -26.48 6.97 9.72
N PRO A 56 -26.75 7.92 10.64
CA PRO A 56 -25.82 8.96 11.04
C PRO A 56 -24.68 8.35 11.85
N THR A 57 -23.56 8.04 11.19
CA THR A 57 -22.31 7.72 11.86
C THR A 57 -21.54 9.02 12.12
N ARG A 58 -21.14 9.25 13.39
CA ARG A 58 -20.36 10.44 13.79
C ARG A 58 -18.88 10.34 13.33
N SER A 59 -18.40 9.14 12.98
CA SER A 59 -17.01 8.87 12.62
C SER A 59 -16.88 8.70 11.12
N SER A 60 -15.81 9.26 10.53
CA SER A 60 -15.49 9.03 9.14
C SER A 60 -15.02 7.58 8.91
N PRO A 61 -15.09 7.05 7.68
CA PRO A 61 -14.52 5.74 7.36
C PRO A 61 -13.06 5.59 7.79
N LEU A 62 -12.25 6.62 7.62
CA LEU A 62 -10.85 6.61 8.03
C LEU A 62 -10.70 6.60 9.56
N ASP A 63 -11.58 7.30 10.31
CA ASP A 63 -11.64 7.22 11.77
C ASP A 63 -11.91 5.78 12.25
N VAL A 64 -12.87 5.11 11.61
CA VAL A 64 -13.20 3.72 11.95
C VAL A 64 -12.03 2.79 11.64
N LEU A 65 -11.36 2.95 10.48
CA LEU A 65 -10.21 2.13 10.11
C LEU A 65 -9.03 2.37 11.06
N SER A 66 -8.71 3.63 11.40
CA SER A 66 -7.59 3.97 12.29
C SER A 66 -7.83 3.49 13.73
N SER A 67 -9.08 3.37 14.17
CA SER A 67 -9.41 2.82 15.49
C SER A 67 -8.99 1.35 15.68
N SER A 68 -8.45 0.70 14.64
CA SER A 68 -7.85 -0.64 14.71
C SER A 68 -6.48 -0.70 15.41
N GLY A 69 -5.98 0.42 15.93
CA GLY A 69 -4.73 0.48 16.70
C GLY A 69 -3.69 1.46 16.14
N TYR A 70 -4.14 2.44 15.33
CA TYR A 70 -3.26 3.44 14.71
C TYR A 70 -3.57 4.84 15.24
N ALA A 71 -2.60 5.41 15.96
CA ALA A 71 -2.74 6.75 16.54
C ALA A 71 -2.57 7.87 15.50
N HIS A 72 -1.84 7.58 14.41
CA HIS A 72 -1.52 8.56 13.37
C HIS A 72 -2.02 8.10 12.01
N ARG A 73 -2.46 9.06 11.21
CA ARG A 73 -2.95 8.80 9.86
C ARG A 73 -2.67 9.96 8.92
N ALA A 74 -2.43 9.65 7.66
CA ALA A 74 -2.40 10.59 6.55
C ALA A 74 -3.39 10.13 5.47
N TYR A 75 -4.00 11.08 4.76
CA TYR A 75 -4.93 10.80 3.69
C TYR A 75 -4.70 11.72 2.50
N GLY A 76 -4.68 11.15 1.31
CA GLY A 76 -4.56 11.86 0.05
C GLY A 76 -5.76 11.60 -0.84
N VAL A 77 -6.52 12.66 -1.18
CA VAL A 77 -7.65 12.56 -2.12
C VAL A 77 -7.09 12.36 -3.52
N ASN A 78 -7.57 11.33 -4.22
CA ASN A 78 -7.23 11.08 -5.62
C ASN A 78 -8.42 11.39 -6.54
N ALA A 79 -9.57 10.76 -6.32
CA ALA A 79 -10.74 10.92 -7.16
C ALA A 79 -11.90 11.56 -6.40
N ILE A 80 -12.46 12.61 -6.99
CA ILE A 80 -13.65 13.33 -6.48
C ILE A 80 -14.81 13.07 -7.41
N TYR A 81 -15.97 12.77 -6.84
CA TYR A 81 -17.22 12.54 -7.58
C TYR A 81 -18.40 13.19 -6.82
N PRO A 82 -19.58 13.36 -7.42
CA PRO A 82 -20.67 14.16 -6.85
C PRO A 82 -21.12 13.77 -5.43
N HIS A 83 -20.84 12.54 -5.00
CA HIS A 83 -21.30 12.01 -3.70
C HIS A 83 -20.16 11.73 -2.72
N GLY A 84 -18.93 12.14 -3.03
CA GLY A 84 -17.79 11.89 -2.16
C GLY A 84 -16.45 11.86 -2.88
N HIS A 85 -15.49 11.24 -2.24
CA HIS A 85 -14.13 11.05 -2.77
C HIS A 85 -13.50 9.79 -2.20
N HIS A 86 -12.48 9.30 -2.91
CA HIS A 86 -11.59 8.26 -2.41
C HIS A 86 -10.14 8.58 -2.73
N GLY A 87 -9.24 7.90 -2.06
CA GLY A 87 -7.81 8.11 -2.24
C GLY A 87 -6.96 7.08 -1.54
N ASN A 88 -5.72 7.46 -1.28
CA ASN A 88 -4.77 6.66 -0.54
C ASN A 88 -4.73 7.09 0.94
N ALA A 89 -4.44 6.15 1.84
CA ALA A 89 -4.20 6.47 3.24
C ALA A 89 -2.95 5.73 3.76
N ILE A 90 -2.30 6.34 4.74
CA ILE A 90 -1.26 5.71 5.55
C ILE A 90 -1.74 5.74 7.00
N LEU A 91 -1.83 4.57 7.62
CA LEU A 91 -2.08 4.42 9.05
C LEU A 91 -0.76 4.06 9.72
N SER A 92 -0.44 4.69 10.85
CA SER A 92 0.84 4.52 11.52
C SER A 92 0.69 4.48 13.05
N ARG A 93 1.44 3.59 13.68
CA ARG A 93 1.69 3.62 15.13
C ARG A 93 2.75 4.67 15.49
N LEU A 94 3.62 5.02 14.52
CA LEU A 94 4.64 6.05 14.67
C LEU A 94 4.07 7.43 14.34
N PRO A 95 4.55 8.49 14.99
CA PRO A 95 4.14 9.85 14.68
C PRO A 95 4.40 10.24 13.23
N ILE A 96 3.38 10.75 12.55
CA ILE A 96 3.51 11.35 11.22
C ILE A 96 3.80 12.83 11.43
N GLU A 97 5.02 13.28 11.04
CA GLU A 97 5.46 14.67 11.19
C GLU A 97 4.81 15.60 10.17
N HIS A 98 4.73 15.15 8.93
CA HIS A 98 4.03 15.85 7.85
C HIS A 98 3.62 14.87 6.74
N HIS A 99 2.71 15.30 5.90
CA HIS A 99 2.33 14.55 4.69
C HIS A 99 1.86 15.49 3.58
N ALA A 100 1.97 15.03 2.35
CA ALA A 100 1.46 15.70 1.15
C ALA A 100 0.96 14.66 0.15
N ASN A 101 -0.11 14.99 -0.58
CA ASN A 101 -0.59 14.16 -1.68
C ASN A 101 -0.21 14.82 -3.01
N HIS A 102 0.49 14.09 -3.85
CA HIS A 102 0.93 14.56 -5.16
C HIS A 102 0.06 13.96 -6.24
N ASP A 103 -0.56 14.81 -7.05
CA ASP A 103 -1.33 14.37 -8.21
C ASP A 103 -0.37 13.82 -9.28
N VAL A 104 -0.59 12.57 -9.67
CA VAL A 104 0.15 11.88 -10.73
C VAL A 104 -0.81 11.37 -11.82
N SER A 105 -1.99 11.96 -11.90
CA SER A 105 -2.99 11.65 -12.93
C SER A 105 -2.41 11.89 -14.32
N ASP A 106 -2.69 10.99 -15.23
CA ASP A 106 -2.18 11.04 -16.60
C ASP A 106 -3.21 11.60 -17.57
N HIS A 107 -4.48 11.37 -17.27
CA HIS A 107 -5.61 11.86 -18.07
C HIS A 107 -6.86 12.02 -17.20
N MET A 108 -7.84 12.80 -17.71
CA MET A 108 -9.03 13.22 -16.94
C MET A 108 -9.93 12.08 -16.43
N LEU A 109 -9.81 10.88 -17.00
CA LEU A 109 -10.64 9.73 -16.62
C LEU A 109 -10.01 8.86 -15.54
N GLU A 110 -8.76 9.11 -15.16
CA GLU A 110 -8.03 8.28 -14.22
C GLU A 110 -7.25 9.13 -13.21
N ASN A 111 -7.90 9.45 -12.10
CA ASN A 111 -7.30 10.25 -11.04
C ASN A 111 -6.41 9.36 -10.15
N ARG A 112 -5.14 9.70 -10.03
CA ARG A 112 -4.12 8.96 -9.26
C ARG A 112 -3.27 9.91 -8.44
N GLY A 113 -2.84 9.44 -7.25
CA GLY A 113 -1.99 10.21 -6.37
C GLY A 113 -0.90 9.36 -5.74
N VAL A 114 0.17 10.02 -5.34
CA VAL A 114 1.20 9.48 -4.46
C VAL A 114 1.11 10.24 -3.14
N LEU A 115 0.63 9.56 -2.11
CA LEU A 115 0.62 10.11 -0.75
C LEU A 115 1.99 9.89 -0.13
N HIS A 116 2.72 10.97 0.09
CA HIS A 116 3.98 11.00 0.80
C HIS A 116 3.74 11.39 2.26
N ALA A 117 4.32 10.65 3.18
CA ALA A 117 4.34 11.00 4.61
C ALA A 117 5.75 10.78 5.16
N VAL A 118 6.08 11.49 6.21
CA VAL A 118 7.35 11.34 6.94
C VAL A 118 7.06 10.96 8.37
N VAL A 119 7.69 9.88 8.82
CA VAL A 119 7.61 9.42 10.21
C VAL A 119 9.01 9.37 10.81
N ARG A 120 9.08 9.41 12.13
CA ARG A 120 10.33 9.26 12.86
C ARG A 120 10.21 8.13 13.87
N ALA A 121 11.13 7.18 13.78
CA ALA A 121 11.10 5.98 14.61
C ALA A 121 11.38 6.27 16.08
N ALA A 122 12.24 7.27 16.37
CA ALA A 122 12.56 7.77 17.70
C ALA A 122 13.11 9.20 17.61
N PRO A 123 13.13 9.98 18.70
CA PRO A 123 13.80 11.28 18.73
C PRO A 123 15.28 11.15 18.27
N GLY A 124 15.67 11.98 17.29
CA GLY A 124 17.02 11.95 16.71
C GLY A 124 17.25 10.87 15.62
N ALA A 125 16.34 9.93 15.42
CA ALA A 125 16.45 8.99 14.31
C ALA A 125 16.26 9.69 12.96
N PRO A 126 16.87 9.20 11.86
CA PRO A 126 16.63 9.75 10.53
C PRO A 126 15.16 9.66 10.14
N PRO A 127 14.64 10.64 9.38
CA PRO A 127 13.28 10.59 8.88
C PRO A 127 13.11 9.38 7.95
N LEU A 128 12.02 8.63 8.14
CA LEU A 128 11.60 7.54 7.29
C LEU A 128 10.50 8.04 6.35
N HIS A 129 10.77 8.01 5.05
CA HIS A 129 9.85 8.45 4.03
C HIS A 129 8.92 7.32 3.59
N LEU A 130 7.62 7.57 3.65
CA LEU A 130 6.57 6.64 3.30
C LEU A 130 5.84 7.15 2.05
N LEU A 131 5.73 6.34 1.01
CA LEU A 131 4.98 6.65 -0.20
C LEU A 131 3.91 5.59 -0.43
N CYS A 132 2.64 6.01 -0.44
CA CYS A 132 1.50 5.16 -0.77
C CYS A 132 0.99 5.51 -2.16
N THR A 133 0.87 4.51 -3.04
CA THR A 133 0.43 4.73 -4.41
C THR A 133 -0.66 3.75 -4.84
N HIS A 134 -1.45 4.18 -5.85
CA HIS A 134 -2.32 3.34 -6.63
C HIS A 134 -2.19 3.78 -8.09
N PHE A 135 -1.44 3.02 -8.89
CA PHE A 135 -1.15 3.38 -10.27
C PHE A 135 -2.31 3.09 -11.22
N GLY A 136 -2.24 3.69 -12.38
CA GLY A 136 -3.23 3.57 -13.42
C GLY A 136 -3.27 2.19 -14.11
N LEU A 137 -4.38 1.93 -14.81
CA LEU A 137 -4.57 0.67 -15.54
C LEU A 137 -3.81 0.66 -16.87
N ALA A 138 -3.61 1.82 -17.51
CA ALA A 138 -2.90 1.91 -18.77
C ALA A 138 -1.39 1.81 -18.57
N ARG A 139 -0.70 1.01 -19.39
CA ARG A 139 0.75 0.81 -19.29
C ARG A 139 1.52 2.13 -19.37
N ARG A 140 1.18 3.01 -20.34
CA ARG A 140 1.84 4.31 -20.52
C ARG A 140 1.67 5.22 -19.30
N SER A 141 0.49 5.23 -18.68
CA SER A 141 0.22 5.97 -17.43
C SER A 141 1.09 5.45 -16.31
N ARG A 142 1.17 4.13 -16.11
CA ARG A 142 2.04 3.53 -15.09
C ARG A 142 3.53 3.87 -15.29
N GLU A 143 4.01 3.84 -16.53
CA GLU A 143 5.39 4.20 -16.85
C GLU A 143 5.70 5.68 -16.52
N ARG A 144 4.75 6.61 -16.79
CA ARG A 144 4.88 8.02 -16.40
C ARG A 144 4.83 8.21 -14.89
N GLN A 145 3.89 7.57 -14.22
CA GLN A 145 3.74 7.60 -12.76
C GLN A 145 4.98 7.04 -12.05
N ALA A 146 5.54 5.93 -12.54
CA ALA A 146 6.81 5.40 -12.04
C ALA A 146 7.99 6.36 -12.29
N GLY A 147 7.99 7.05 -13.44
CA GLY A 147 8.96 8.10 -13.74
C GLY A 147 8.85 9.29 -12.79
N TRP A 148 7.63 9.70 -12.47
CA TRP A 148 7.38 10.74 -11.49
C TRP A 148 7.91 10.34 -10.09
N VAL A 149 7.59 9.12 -9.63
CA VAL A 149 8.10 8.60 -8.34
C VAL A 149 9.63 8.59 -8.31
N ALA A 150 10.28 8.08 -9.36
CA ALA A 150 11.74 8.05 -9.43
C ALA A 150 12.34 9.46 -9.34
N GLY A 151 11.81 10.42 -10.10
CA GLY A 151 12.26 11.81 -10.04
C GLY A 151 11.96 12.50 -8.71
N PHE A 152 10.84 12.18 -8.06
CA PHE A 152 10.54 12.66 -6.71
C PHE A 152 11.56 12.15 -5.68
N LEU A 153 11.89 10.85 -5.72
CA LEU A 153 12.88 10.25 -4.84
C LEU A 153 14.27 10.86 -5.00
N GLU A 154 14.63 11.26 -6.22
CA GLU A 154 15.93 11.89 -6.51
C GLU A 154 16.01 13.36 -6.08
N ARG A 155 14.92 14.12 -6.25
CA ARG A 155 14.93 15.57 -5.98
C ARG A 155 14.54 15.94 -4.56
N GLU A 156 13.56 15.24 -3.98
CA GLU A 156 12.91 15.64 -2.74
C GLU A 156 13.35 14.83 -1.52
N ILE A 157 13.94 13.65 -1.74
CA ILE A 157 14.33 12.78 -0.63
C ILE A 157 15.86 12.65 -0.60
N PRO A 158 16.51 13.02 0.54
CA PRO A 158 17.96 12.96 0.65
C PRO A 158 18.54 11.60 0.24
N ALA A 159 19.67 11.63 -0.44
CA ALA A 159 20.40 10.41 -0.79
C ALA A 159 20.72 9.62 0.49
N GLY A 160 20.41 8.32 0.50
CA GLY A 160 20.60 7.47 1.69
C GLY A 160 19.49 7.52 2.74
N ALA A 161 18.54 8.47 2.66
CA ALA A 161 17.39 8.44 3.55
C ALA A 161 16.54 7.17 3.31
N PRO A 162 16.06 6.53 4.39
CA PRO A 162 15.23 5.34 4.27
C PRO A 162 13.87 5.67 3.64
N VAL A 163 13.43 4.79 2.73
CA VAL A 163 12.18 4.94 1.99
C VAL A 163 11.41 3.63 1.98
N ILE A 164 10.11 3.71 2.17
CA ILE A 164 9.14 2.66 1.91
C ILE A 164 8.16 3.17 0.85
N LEU A 165 8.12 2.51 -0.30
CA LEU A 165 7.13 2.76 -1.35
C LEU A 165 6.23 1.53 -1.44
N ALA A 166 4.93 1.68 -1.15
CA ALA A 166 4.00 0.57 -1.13
C ALA A 166 2.66 0.93 -1.77
N GLY A 167 1.96 -0.06 -2.29
CA GLY A 167 0.65 0.13 -2.88
C GLY A 167 0.30 -0.86 -3.98
N ASP A 168 -0.76 -0.50 -4.70
CA ASP A 168 -1.22 -1.18 -5.90
C ASP A 168 -0.61 -0.52 -7.15
N PHE A 169 0.30 -1.23 -7.79
CA PHE A 169 1.00 -0.74 -8.99
C PHE A 169 0.30 -1.11 -10.30
N ASN A 170 -0.73 -1.96 -10.24
CA ASN A 170 -1.40 -2.48 -11.44
C ASN A 170 -0.42 -3.01 -12.51
N ASP A 171 0.78 -3.46 -12.09
CA ASP A 171 1.89 -3.79 -13.00
C ASP A 171 2.05 -5.30 -13.21
N TRP A 172 1.04 -5.94 -13.82
CA TRP A 172 1.09 -7.36 -14.16
C TRP A 172 2.16 -7.72 -15.22
N GLN A 173 2.72 -6.73 -15.93
CA GLN A 173 3.77 -6.91 -16.94
C GLN A 173 5.19 -6.63 -16.42
N HIS A 174 5.34 -6.24 -15.14
CA HIS A 174 6.62 -5.92 -14.51
C HIS A 174 7.44 -4.81 -15.20
N ALA A 175 6.80 -3.91 -15.93
CA ALA A 175 7.46 -2.79 -16.61
C ALA A 175 7.86 -1.69 -15.61
N VAL A 176 6.94 -1.38 -14.70
CA VAL A 176 7.16 -0.43 -13.60
C VAL A 176 8.22 -0.93 -12.63
N ASP A 177 8.15 -2.20 -12.24
CA ASP A 177 9.11 -2.84 -11.34
C ASP A 177 10.54 -2.67 -11.83
N ARG A 178 10.81 -3.01 -13.10
CA ARG A 178 12.13 -2.85 -13.71
C ARG A 178 12.63 -1.40 -13.68
N ARG A 179 11.74 -0.43 -13.88
CA ARG A 179 12.10 0.99 -13.86
C ARG A 179 12.44 1.48 -12.46
N LEU A 180 11.60 1.20 -11.47
CA LEU A 180 11.80 1.64 -10.08
C LEU A 180 13.11 1.08 -9.49
N ARG A 181 13.42 -0.18 -9.76
CA ARG A 181 14.67 -0.82 -9.28
C ARG A 181 15.93 -0.17 -9.86
N ARG A 182 15.89 0.20 -11.15
CA ARG A 182 17.08 0.76 -11.83
C ARG A 182 17.41 2.19 -11.42
N VAL A 183 16.36 3.02 -11.26
CA VAL A 183 16.55 4.48 -11.10
C VAL A 183 16.63 4.89 -9.65
N SER A 184 15.89 4.21 -8.76
CA SER A 184 15.66 4.71 -7.39
C SER A 184 16.45 3.95 -6.31
N GLY A 185 17.21 2.91 -6.64
CA GLY A 185 17.87 2.04 -5.66
C GLY A 185 16.88 1.26 -4.77
N LEU A 186 15.63 1.20 -5.19
CA LEU A 186 14.57 0.47 -4.49
C LEU A 186 14.70 -1.04 -4.71
N ARG A 187 14.48 -1.82 -3.65
CA ARG A 187 14.44 -3.28 -3.68
C ARG A 187 13.06 -3.76 -3.25
N GLU A 188 12.51 -4.70 -3.97
CA GLU A 188 11.24 -5.31 -3.64
C GLU A 188 11.43 -6.36 -2.54
N VAL A 189 10.50 -6.42 -1.56
CA VAL A 189 10.65 -7.21 -0.33
C VAL A 189 10.79 -8.71 -0.59
N PHE A 190 10.13 -9.26 -1.61
CA PHE A 190 10.22 -10.70 -1.92
C PHE A 190 11.57 -11.10 -2.52
N ASP A 191 12.26 -10.20 -3.20
CA ASP A 191 13.60 -10.50 -3.73
C ASP A 191 14.63 -10.75 -2.63
N GLU A 192 14.51 -10.04 -1.50
CA GLU A 192 15.43 -10.21 -0.38
C GLU A 192 15.15 -11.51 0.36
N VAL A 193 13.88 -11.84 0.60
CA VAL A 193 13.48 -13.12 1.20
C VAL A 193 13.96 -14.29 0.34
N GLU A 194 13.81 -14.17 -0.99
CA GLU A 194 14.28 -15.19 -1.92
C GLU A 194 15.79 -15.43 -1.89
N ARG A 195 16.60 -14.41 -1.65
CA ARG A 195 18.06 -14.55 -1.52
C ARG A 195 18.47 -15.23 -0.22
N GLN A 196 17.70 -15.06 0.86
CA GLN A 196 18.00 -15.67 2.14
C GLN A 196 17.69 -17.18 2.15
N ASP A 197 16.69 -17.62 1.40
CA ASP A 197 16.21 -19.02 1.39
C ASP A 197 16.73 -19.86 0.21
N TRP A 198 17.83 -19.46 -0.45
CA TRP A 198 18.34 -20.14 -1.64
C TRP A 198 18.63 -21.64 -1.41
N PHE A 199 19.01 -22.03 -0.19
CA PHE A 199 19.34 -23.40 0.18
C PHE A 199 18.10 -24.27 0.35
N GLU A 200 17.02 -23.75 0.93
CA GLU A 200 15.72 -24.43 1.03
C GLU A 200 15.08 -24.63 -0.36
N ARG A 201 15.35 -23.72 -1.28
CA ARG A 201 14.81 -23.72 -2.66
C ARG A 201 15.45 -24.71 -3.60
N PHE A 202 16.69 -25.09 -3.35
CA PHE A 202 17.33 -26.20 -4.08
C PHE A 202 16.62 -27.51 -3.84
N LEU A 203 15.95 -27.68 -2.70
CA LEU A 203 15.14 -28.84 -2.35
C LEU A 203 13.66 -28.72 -2.80
N ALA A 204 13.17 -27.51 -3.07
CA ALA A 204 11.77 -27.25 -3.45
C ALA A 204 11.60 -26.88 -4.93
N TRP A 205 11.88 -27.82 -5.82
CA TRP A 205 11.93 -27.66 -7.29
C TRP A 205 10.63 -27.21 -7.99
N ARG A 206 9.61 -26.76 -7.26
CA ARG A 206 8.26 -26.49 -7.82
C ARG A 206 7.58 -25.18 -7.46
N ARG A 207 8.27 -24.15 -6.92
CA ARG A 207 7.62 -22.85 -6.70
C ARG A 207 8.10 -21.82 -7.73
N PRO A 208 7.17 -21.22 -8.51
CA PRO A 208 7.54 -20.11 -9.40
C PRO A 208 8.15 -18.97 -8.59
N ARG A 209 9.24 -18.40 -9.11
CA ARG A 209 9.93 -17.27 -8.49
C ARG A 209 8.97 -16.17 -8.05
N GLY A 210 8.95 -15.95 -6.80
CA GLY A 210 8.67 -14.87 -5.90
C GLY A 210 7.88 -13.67 -6.34
N LEU A 211 6.69 -13.82 -6.88
CA LEU A 211 5.79 -12.71 -7.07
C LEU A 211 4.64 -12.84 -6.06
N ALA A 212 4.48 -11.79 -5.26
CA ALA A 212 3.35 -11.66 -4.36
C ALA A 212 2.05 -11.64 -5.15
N ARG A 213 1.43 -12.78 -5.37
CA ARG A 213 0.13 -12.86 -6.03
C ARG A 213 -0.95 -12.38 -5.07
N THR A 214 -1.53 -11.22 -5.35
CA THR A 214 -2.48 -10.54 -4.46
C THR A 214 -3.89 -10.46 -5.04
N PHE A 215 -4.05 -10.60 -6.38
CA PHE A 215 -5.32 -10.42 -7.07
C PHE A 215 -5.65 -11.61 -8.02
N PRO A 216 -6.92 -12.01 -8.16
CA PRO A 216 -8.02 -11.71 -7.24
C PRO A 216 -7.88 -12.52 -5.93
N SER A 217 -8.32 -11.99 -4.80
CA SER A 217 -8.10 -12.56 -3.47
C SER A 217 -8.64 -13.98 -3.27
N ILE A 218 -9.66 -14.39 -4.03
CA ILE A 218 -10.26 -15.74 -3.99
C ILE A 218 -9.28 -16.80 -4.56
N ALA A 219 -8.56 -16.45 -5.64
CA ALA A 219 -7.60 -17.31 -6.33
C ALA A 219 -6.49 -16.45 -6.94
N PRO A 220 -5.51 -15.99 -6.15
CA PRO A 220 -4.55 -15.00 -6.61
C PRO A 220 -3.61 -15.52 -7.69
N TRP A 221 -3.55 -14.81 -8.83
CA TRP A 221 -2.65 -15.13 -9.93
C TRP A 221 -1.91 -13.91 -10.50
N LEU A 222 -2.40 -12.67 -10.20
CA LEU A 222 -1.73 -11.42 -10.54
C LEU A 222 -1.00 -10.84 -9.34
N SER A 223 0.16 -10.24 -9.60
CA SER A 223 1.03 -9.54 -8.64
C SER A 223 0.89 -8.04 -8.86
N LEU A 224 -0.11 -7.43 -8.24
CA LEU A 224 -0.44 -6.02 -8.41
C LEU A 224 0.11 -5.16 -7.27
N ASP A 225 0.03 -5.68 -6.04
CA ASP A 225 0.46 -4.97 -4.84
C ASP A 225 1.93 -5.30 -4.56
N ARG A 226 2.71 -4.29 -4.15
CA ARG A 226 4.14 -4.42 -3.86
C ARG A 226 4.58 -3.52 -2.72
N ILE A 227 5.70 -3.89 -2.09
CA ILE A 227 6.45 -3.06 -1.15
C ILE A 227 7.89 -2.99 -1.63
N TYR A 228 8.37 -1.77 -1.84
CA TYR A 228 9.77 -1.47 -2.17
C TYR A 228 10.44 -0.74 -1.02
N LEU A 229 11.71 -1.03 -0.80
CA LEU A 229 12.51 -0.50 0.28
C LEU A 229 13.81 0.13 -0.23
N ARG A 230 14.23 1.23 0.38
CA ARG A 230 15.58 1.79 0.29
C ARG A 230 16.07 2.09 1.71
N GLY A 231 17.26 1.65 2.07
CA GLY A 231 17.82 1.88 3.41
C GLY A 231 17.20 1.02 4.54
N LEU A 232 16.42 0.00 4.20
CA LEU A 232 15.89 -0.99 5.14
C LEU A 232 16.22 -2.41 4.67
N ARG A 233 16.28 -3.35 5.60
CA ARG A 233 16.50 -4.78 5.34
C ARG A 233 15.21 -5.57 5.56
N THR A 234 14.90 -6.48 4.65
CA THR A 234 13.75 -7.39 4.79
C THR A 234 14.13 -8.63 5.58
N HIS A 235 13.32 -9.00 6.57
CA HIS A 235 13.43 -10.26 7.32
C HIS A 235 12.40 -11.30 6.86
N GLY A 236 11.27 -10.87 6.33
CA GLY A 236 10.25 -11.76 5.82
C GLY A 236 9.17 -10.98 5.06
N ALA A 237 8.53 -11.65 4.10
CA ALA A 237 7.38 -11.11 3.41
C ALA A 237 6.39 -12.23 3.08
N ARG A 238 5.09 -11.92 3.13
CA ARG A 238 4.02 -12.87 2.82
C ARG A 238 2.76 -12.18 2.33
N VAL A 239 1.99 -12.89 1.54
CA VAL A 239 0.61 -12.52 1.15
C VAL A 239 -0.35 -13.25 2.07
N LEU A 240 -1.31 -12.54 2.65
CA LEU A 240 -2.33 -13.11 3.52
C LEU A 240 -3.56 -13.51 2.68
N GLY A 241 -3.71 -14.80 2.45
CA GLY A 241 -4.80 -15.37 1.68
C GLY A 241 -5.92 -15.99 2.53
N GLY A 242 -6.90 -16.54 1.83
CA GLY A 242 -8.02 -17.30 2.42
C GLY A 242 -9.31 -16.54 2.55
N ALA A 243 -10.39 -17.25 2.91
CA ALA A 243 -11.77 -16.76 2.86
C ALA A 243 -12.02 -15.51 3.74
N ALA A 244 -11.26 -15.32 4.82
CA ALA A 244 -11.41 -14.16 5.70
C ALA A 244 -11.03 -12.86 4.97
N TRP A 245 -9.92 -12.87 4.23
CA TRP A 245 -9.42 -11.74 3.46
C TRP A 245 -10.24 -11.52 2.19
N ALA A 246 -10.58 -12.59 1.47
CA ALA A 246 -11.41 -12.53 0.27
C ALA A 246 -12.82 -11.98 0.52
N ARG A 247 -13.31 -12.02 1.75
CA ARG A 247 -14.57 -11.35 2.12
C ARG A 247 -14.41 -9.84 2.30
N CYS A 248 -13.21 -9.34 2.59
CA CYS A 248 -12.96 -7.93 2.87
C CYS A 248 -12.66 -7.12 1.59
N SER A 249 -11.89 -7.70 0.65
CA SER A 249 -11.49 -7.05 -0.60
C SER A 249 -11.26 -8.09 -1.69
N ASP A 250 -11.24 -7.67 -2.95
CA ASP A 250 -10.77 -8.44 -4.10
C ASP A 250 -9.24 -8.50 -4.21
N HIS A 251 -8.51 -7.75 -3.39
CA HIS A 251 -7.08 -7.90 -3.17
C HIS A 251 -6.78 -8.67 -1.88
N SER A 252 -5.63 -9.32 -1.83
CA SER A 252 -5.06 -9.90 -0.61
C SER A 252 -4.00 -8.98 -0.02
N PRO A 253 -3.98 -8.76 1.31
CA PRO A 253 -2.95 -7.91 1.91
C PRO A 253 -1.56 -8.55 1.76
N LEU A 254 -0.56 -7.70 1.53
CA LEU A 254 0.85 -8.05 1.55
C LEU A 254 1.48 -7.49 2.82
N VAL A 255 2.21 -8.33 3.56
CA VAL A 255 2.88 -7.97 4.83
C VAL A 255 4.37 -8.23 4.70
N ALA A 256 5.20 -7.32 5.23
CA ALA A 256 6.63 -7.46 5.31
C ALA A 256 7.15 -7.09 6.71
N ASP A 257 8.05 -7.91 7.25
CA ASP A 257 8.81 -7.62 8.45
C ASP A 257 10.17 -7.07 8.01
N VAL A 258 10.50 -5.84 8.43
CA VAL A 258 11.68 -5.10 7.97
C VAL A 258 12.47 -4.53 9.16
N GLU A 259 13.73 -4.18 8.92
CA GLU A 259 14.61 -3.54 9.89
C GLU A 259 15.19 -2.26 9.30
N LEU A 260 15.02 -1.18 10.05
CA LEU A 260 15.68 0.09 9.82
C LEU A 260 17.10 -0.01 10.36
N GLY A 261 18.09 0.23 9.51
CA GLY A 261 19.51 0.20 9.87
C GLY A 261 19.94 1.33 10.79
#